data_180c6710cbbed826d281929f1a8ebd8c
#
_entry.id   180c6710cbbed826d281929f1a8ebd8c
#
_cell.length_a   1.000
_cell.length_b   1.000
_cell.length_c   1.000
_cell.angle_alpha   90.00
_cell.angle_beta   90.00
_cell.angle_gamma   90.00
#
_symmetry.space_group_name_H-M   'P 1'
#
loop_
_entity.id
_entity.type
_entity.pdbx_description
1 polymer ?
#
loop_
_entity_poly.entity_id
_entity_poly.type
_entity_poly.pdbx_seq_one_letter_code
_entity_poly.pdbx_strand_id
1 'polypeptide(L)'
;MSQRLNNLLTKKNAAGEKVLSIYVTAGFPEKDATVDIIFALIESGVDFIELGMPFSDPIADGPVIQNASQKALDNGISMNEIFDVVKTIRPKSDIPILLMGYINPVMRYGMDAFIQKAAEVKADGFILPDWPLEESIEYIDLLKRNDLDLIHLIAPNTPKNRIKQIDDISSSFIYCVAYTGVTGLNSQITDETKAFLSHLKSNLKHPFIVGFGVKTHEDFKNFTQFANGVIVGTRFIQVLENTPKEKRTGTISNFIQSIRG
;
A
#
# COMPACT_ATOMS: atom_id res chain seq x y z
N MET A 1 -16.85 1.88 3.64
CA MET A 1 -15.94 2.66 2.76
C MET A 1 -15.24 3.71 3.60
N SER A 2 -13.90 3.72 3.66
CA SER A 2 -13.14 4.68 4.48
C SER A 2 -13.34 6.11 4.03
N GLN A 3 -13.89 6.95 4.92
CA GLN A 3 -14.08 8.37 4.63
C GLN A 3 -12.74 9.10 4.43
N ARG A 4 -11.71 8.77 5.23
CA ARG A 4 -10.38 9.40 5.12
C ARG A 4 -9.76 9.15 3.76
N LEU A 5 -9.75 7.89 3.31
CA LEU A 5 -9.19 7.50 2.01
C LEU A 5 -9.95 8.16 0.85
N ASN A 6 -11.28 8.12 0.89
CA ASN A 6 -12.11 8.73 -0.16
C ASN A 6 -11.98 10.25 -0.22
N ASN A 7 -11.96 10.92 0.93
CA ASN A 7 -11.75 12.37 0.99
C ASN A 7 -10.38 12.76 0.41
N LEU A 8 -9.34 11.98 0.73
CA LEU A 8 -8.00 12.17 0.16
C LEU A 8 -8.04 12.05 -1.37
N LEU A 9 -8.55 10.94 -1.89
CA LEU A 9 -8.58 10.66 -3.32
C LEU A 9 -9.43 11.70 -4.09
N THR A 10 -10.58 12.07 -3.55
CA THR A 10 -11.45 13.09 -4.13
C THR A 10 -10.75 14.46 -4.18
N LYS A 11 -10.12 14.87 -3.09
CA LYS A 11 -9.38 16.14 -3.01
C LYS A 11 -8.22 16.17 -4.01
N LYS A 12 -7.40 15.12 -4.04
CA LYS A 12 -6.25 15.00 -4.95
C LYS A 12 -6.69 15.01 -6.41
N ASN A 13 -7.73 14.27 -6.74
CA ASN A 13 -8.26 14.21 -8.09
C ASN A 13 -8.82 15.58 -8.55
N ALA A 14 -9.57 16.26 -7.69
CA ALA A 14 -10.10 17.59 -7.97
C ALA A 14 -9.00 18.65 -8.18
N ALA A 15 -7.88 18.53 -7.47
CA ALA A 15 -6.71 19.40 -7.62
C ALA A 15 -5.80 19.02 -8.80
N GLY A 16 -6.05 17.89 -9.48
CA GLY A 16 -5.13 17.34 -10.47
C GLY A 16 -3.81 16.82 -9.90
N GLU A 17 -3.75 16.64 -8.57
CA GLU A 17 -2.57 16.18 -7.87
C GLU A 17 -2.47 14.66 -7.86
N LYS A 18 -1.24 14.17 -7.81
CA LYS A 18 -0.93 12.74 -7.79
C LYS A 18 -0.63 12.25 -6.38
N VAL A 19 -1.14 11.06 -6.08
CA VAL A 19 -0.97 10.42 -4.77
C VAL A 19 0.39 9.73 -4.69
N LEU A 20 1.05 9.87 -3.55
CA LEU A 20 2.24 9.10 -3.18
C LEU A 20 1.96 8.33 -1.89
N SER A 21 1.99 7.01 -1.98
CA SER A 21 1.96 6.12 -0.82
C SER A 21 3.31 5.47 -0.59
N ILE A 22 3.57 5.13 0.67
CA ILE A 22 4.76 4.39 1.08
C ILE A 22 4.34 3.12 1.82
N TYR A 23 4.92 1.99 1.40
CA TYR A 23 4.83 0.74 2.13
C TYR A 23 5.87 0.69 3.24
N VAL A 24 5.43 0.33 4.44
CA VAL A 24 6.26 0.20 5.65
C VAL A 24 6.03 -1.18 6.25
N THR A 25 7.06 -1.99 6.41
CA THR A 25 6.96 -3.26 7.14
C THR A 25 6.88 -2.99 8.65
N ALA A 26 5.78 -3.37 9.31
CA ALA A 26 5.65 -3.21 10.75
C ALA A 26 6.71 -4.03 11.50
N GLY A 27 7.39 -3.41 12.49
CA GLY A 27 8.46 -4.05 13.23
C GLY A 27 9.83 -4.08 12.54
N PHE A 28 9.99 -3.37 11.41
CA PHE A 28 11.25 -3.23 10.69
C PHE A 28 11.71 -1.75 10.64
N PRO A 29 13.02 -1.45 10.75
CA PRO A 29 14.16 -2.38 11.00
C PRO A 29 14.28 -2.87 12.45
N GLU A 30 13.70 -2.18 13.42
CA GLU A 30 13.55 -2.59 14.82
C GLU A 30 12.06 -2.66 15.19
N LYS A 31 11.72 -3.42 16.23
CA LYS A 31 10.34 -3.68 16.65
C LYS A 31 9.54 -2.40 16.92
N ASP A 32 10.15 -1.41 17.55
CA ASP A 32 9.55 -0.15 18.00
C ASP A 32 9.66 1.01 16.98
N ALA A 33 10.32 0.78 15.82
CA ALA A 33 10.63 1.85 14.89
C ALA A 33 9.43 2.36 14.08
N THR A 34 8.38 1.54 13.90
CA THR A 34 7.32 1.77 12.93
C THR A 34 6.58 3.10 13.14
N VAL A 35 6.26 3.44 14.38
CA VAL A 35 5.51 4.68 14.71
C VAL A 35 6.31 5.93 14.32
N ASP A 36 7.59 5.97 14.65
CA ASP A 36 8.47 7.11 14.33
C ASP A 36 8.67 7.25 12.82
N ILE A 37 8.81 6.12 12.11
CA ILE A 37 8.92 6.10 10.65
C ILE A 37 7.65 6.69 10.02
N ILE A 38 6.47 6.28 10.48
CA ILE A 38 5.21 6.77 9.92
C ILE A 38 5.04 8.27 10.20
N PHE A 39 5.39 8.76 11.40
CA PHE A 39 5.35 10.20 11.64
C PHE A 39 6.32 10.98 10.75
N ALA A 40 7.53 10.49 10.53
CA ALA A 40 8.48 11.11 9.61
C ALA A 40 7.95 11.13 8.15
N LEU A 41 7.24 10.09 7.72
CA LEU A 41 6.58 10.04 6.41
C LEU A 41 5.43 11.06 6.32
N ILE A 42 4.61 11.20 7.37
CA ILE A 42 3.52 12.18 7.44
C ILE A 42 4.09 13.60 7.33
N GLU A 43 5.11 13.92 8.11
CA GLU A 43 5.79 15.22 8.08
C GLU A 43 6.46 15.51 6.72
N SER A 44 6.85 14.47 6.00
CA SER A 44 7.44 14.58 4.66
C SER A 44 6.40 14.68 3.53
N GLY A 45 5.08 14.65 3.85
CA GLY A 45 4.01 14.88 2.88
C GLY A 45 3.59 13.64 2.08
N VAL A 46 3.70 12.45 2.65
CA VAL A 46 3.10 11.22 2.09
C VAL A 46 1.59 11.27 2.24
N ASP A 47 0.86 10.78 1.25
CA ASP A 47 -0.60 10.91 1.21
C ASP A 47 -1.33 9.80 1.97
N PHE A 48 -0.86 8.55 1.90
CA PHE A 48 -1.35 7.43 2.72
C PHE A 48 -0.25 6.39 2.96
N ILE A 49 -0.47 5.52 3.92
CA ILE A 49 0.50 4.49 4.34
C ILE A 49 -0.06 3.10 4.04
N GLU A 50 0.78 2.24 3.48
CA GLU A 50 0.56 0.80 3.48
C GLU A 50 1.39 0.18 4.60
N LEU A 51 0.71 -0.21 5.68
CA LEU A 51 1.35 -0.85 6.83
C LEU A 51 1.39 -2.36 6.62
N GLY A 52 2.56 -2.87 6.26
CA GLY A 52 2.81 -4.27 6.01
C GLY A 52 2.70 -5.11 7.28
N MET A 53 1.88 -6.15 7.22
CA MET A 53 1.75 -7.20 8.24
C MET A 53 2.73 -8.33 7.90
N PRO A 54 3.85 -8.49 8.63
CA PRO A 54 4.86 -9.49 8.32
C PRO A 54 4.30 -10.91 8.30
N PHE A 55 4.76 -11.70 7.33
CA PHE A 55 4.39 -13.10 7.17
C PHE A 55 5.61 -13.93 6.75
N SER A 56 5.68 -15.19 7.17
CA SER A 56 6.81 -16.10 6.89
C SER A 56 6.90 -16.54 5.44
N ASP A 57 5.74 -16.56 4.73
CA ASP A 57 5.62 -17.12 3.38
C ASP A 57 5.02 -16.13 2.38
N PRO A 58 5.65 -14.95 2.17
CA PRO A 58 5.07 -13.83 1.42
C PRO A 58 5.29 -14.01 -0.08
N ILE A 59 4.47 -14.85 -0.71
CA ILE A 59 4.61 -15.32 -2.11
C ILE A 59 4.51 -14.22 -3.18
N ALA A 60 3.87 -13.10 -2.88
CA ALA A 60 3.73 -11.97 -3.80
C ALA A 60 4.87 -10.95 -3.67
N ASP A 61 5.70 -11.07 -2.64
CA ASP A 61 6.75 -10.10 -2.33
C ASP A 61 8.11 -10.47 -2.93
N GLY A 62 8.88 -9.45 -3.31
CA GLY A 62 10.27 -9.62 -3.70
C GLY A 62 11.21 -9.80 -2.48
N PRO A 63 12.48 -10.23 -2.72
CA PRO A 63 13.40 -10.64 -1.66
C PRO A 63 13.67 -9.53 -0.62
N VAL A 64 13.64 -8.27 -0.98
CA VAL A 64 13.85 -7.15 -0.03
C VAL A 64 12.71 -7.08 1.00
N ILE A 65 11.46 -7.19 0.55
CA ILE A 65 10.30 -7.15 1.44
C ILE A 65 10.20 -8.46 2.23
N GLN A 66 10.51 -9.62 1.61
CA GLN A 66 10.61 -10.90 2.31
C GLN A 66 11.62 -10.84 3.48
N ASN A 67 12.82 -10.30 3.23
CA ASN A 67 13.84 -10.15 4.27
C ASN A 67 13.40 -9.17 5.37
N ALA A 68 12.74 -8.06 5.01
CA ALA A 68 12.19 -7.13 5.99
C ALA A 68 11.10 -7.79 6.86
N SER A 69 10.21 -8.58 6.24
CA SER A 69 9.18 -9.35 6.95
C SER A 69 9.80 -10.37 7.89
N GLN A 70 10.79 -11.13 7.43
CA GLN A 70 11.49 -12.11 8.31
C GLN A 70 12.16 -11.42 9.50
N LYS A 71 12.87 -10.30 9.25
CA LYS A 71 13.51 -9.53 10.32
C LYS A 71 12.49 -8.98 11.33
N ALA A 72 11.33 -8.52 10.86
CA ALA A 72 10.26 -8.05 11.73
C ALA A 72 9.66 -9.17 12.59
N LEU A 73 9.50 -10.39 12.02
CA LEU A 73 9.09 -11.57 12.76
C LEU A 73 10.14 -11.98 13.81
N ASP A 74 11.43 -11.95 13.46
CA ASP A 74 12.54 -12.22 14.38
C ASP A 74 12.60 -11.17 15.51
N ASN A 75 12.24 -9.91 15.23
CA ASN A 75 12.05 -8.86 16.23
C ASN A 75 10.83 -9.11 17.14
N GLY A 76 10.01 -10.11 16.84
CA GLY A 76 8.86 -10.52 17.64
C GLY A 76 7.64 -9.62 17.49
N ILE A 77 7.42 -8.99 16.33
CA ILE A 77 6.19 -8.23 16.06
C ILE A 77 4.98 -9.16 16.01
N SER A 78 3.87 -8.75 16.58
CA SER A 78 2.60 -9.47 16.57
C SER A 78 1.50 -8.65 15.88
N MET A 79 0.40 -9.32 15.48
CA MET A 79 -0.75 -8.65 14.89
C MET A 79 -1.36 -7.59 15.83
N ASN A 80 -1.40 -7.85 17.14
CA ASN A 80 -1.89 -6.87 18.11
C ASN A 80 -1.02 -5.62 18.16
N GLU A 81 0.29 -5.77 18.10
CA GLU A 81 1.21 -4.62 18.08
C GLU A 81 1.09 -3.82 16.76
N ILE A 82 0.75 -4.47 15.64
CA ILE A 82 0.44 -3.75 14.39
C ILE A 82 -0.81 -2.89 14.55
N PHE A 83 -1.85 -3.40 15.20
CA PHE A 83 -3.02 -2.59 15.54
C PHE A 83 -2.67 -1.45 16.51
N ASP A 84 -1.78 -1.70 17.48
CA ASP A 84 -1.33 -0.66 18.42
C ASP A 84 -0.55 0.46 17.72
N VAL A 85 0.19 0.16 16.64
CA VAL A 85 0.81 1.19 15.78
C VAL A 85 -0.26 2.12 15.22
N VAL A 86 -1.33 1.59 14.61
CA VAL A 86 -2.44 2.39 14.07
C VAL A 86 -3.10 3.22 15.17
N LYS A 87 -3.40 2.58 16.30
CA LYS A 87 -3.99 3.22 17.48
C LYS A 87 -3.14 4.38 18.00
N THR A 88 -1.82 4.25 17.97
CA THR A 88 -0.87 5.30 18.44
C THR A 88 -0.83 6.49 17.47
N ILE A 89 -0.95 6.27 16.17
CA ILE A 89 -0.91 7.32 15.14
C ILE A 89 -2.21 8.10 15.12
N ARG A 90 -3.34 7.44 15.24
CA ARG A 90 -4.66 7.99 14.99
C ARG A 90 -5.05 9.25 15.78
N PRO A 91 -4.69 9.40 17.05
CA PRO A 91 -4.95 10.66 17.80
C PRO A 91 -4.21 11.89 17.27
N LYS A 92 -3.16 11.69 16.48
CA LYS A 92 -2.26 12.74 15.99
C LYS A 92 -2.35 12.97 14.48
N SER A 93 -2.99 12.05 13.72
CA SER A 93 -3.05 12.14 12.27
C SER A 93 -4.25 11.39 11.68
N ASP A 94 -4.89 12.05 10.70
CA ASP A 94 -5.93 11.49 9.86
C ASP A 94 -5.40 10.86 8.56
N ILE A 95 -4.07 10.63 8.45
CA ILE A 95 -3.50 9.96 7.28
C ILE A 95 -4.17 8.59 7.08
N PRO A 96 -4.64 8.25 5.88
CA PRO A 96 -5.17 6.90 5.64
C PRO A 96 -4.08 5.83 5.85
N ILE A 97 -4.44 4.74 6.53
CA ILE A 97 -3.55 3.60 6.80
C ILE A 97 -4.27 2.33 6.34
N LEU A 98 -3.72 1.68 5.31
CA LEU A 98 -4.16 0.39 4.81
C LEU A 98 -3.26 -0.70 5.39
N LEU A 99 -3.85 -1.75 5.96
CA LEU A 99 -3.10 -2.93 6.41
C LEU A 99 -2.85 -3.85 5.22
N MET A 100 -1.59 -4.06 4.87
CA MET A 100 -1.21 -4.89 3.74
C MET A 100 -0.53 -6.18 4.20
N GLY A 101 -0.99 -7.32 3.70
CA GLY A 101 -0.39 -8.62 4.07
C GLY A 101 -1.09 -9.77 3.37
N TYR A 102 -1.12 -10.92 4.02
CA TYR A 102 -1.63 -12.16 3.47
C TYR A 102 -2.84 -12.66 4.25
N ILE A 103 -3.72 -13.41 3.57
CA ILE A 103 -4.98 -13.87 4.17
C ILE A 103 -4.76 -14.86 5.32
N ASN A 104 -3.71 -15.69 5.26
CA ASN A 104 -3.47 -16.73 6.26
C ASN A 104 -3.27 -16.18 7.68
N PRO A 105 -2.40 -15.16 7.95
CA PRO A 105 -2.33 -14.51 9.27
C PRO A 105 -3.68 -13.91 9.72
N VAL A 106 -4.46 -13.36 8.80
CA VAL A 106 -5.79 -12.79 9.10
C VAL A 106 -6.77 -13.90 9.52
N MET A 107 -6.81 -15.00 8.78
CA MET A 107 -7.63 -16.16 9.13
C MET A 107 -7.24 -16.76 10.48
N ARG A 108 -5.93 -16.84 10.76
CA ARG A 108 -5.43 -17.31 12.07
C ARG A 108 -5.83 -16.39 13.23
N TYR A 109 -5.90 -15.08 13.01
CA TYR A 109 -6.42 -14.11 13.98
C TYR A 109 -7.93 -14.25 14.18
N GLY A 110 -8.62 -14.71 13.16
CA GLY A 110 -10.07 -14.78 13.02
C GLY A 110 -10.61 -13.57 12.24
N MET A 111 -11.22 -13.81 11.08
CA MET A 111 -11.62 -12.76 10.14
C MET A 111 -12.49 -11.68 10.80
N ASP A 112 -13.54 -12.07 11.51
CA ASP A 112 -14.45 -11.11 12.15
C ASP A 112 -13.73 -10.31 13.25
N ALA A 113 -12.91 -10.97 14.07
CA ALA A 113 -12.11 -10.32 15.12
C ALA A 113 -11.11 -9.33 14.53
N PHE A 114 -10.48 -9.68 13.39
CA PHE A 114 -9.55 -8.83 12.68
C PHE A 114 -10.24 -7.58 12.13
N ILE A 115 -11.39 -7.74 11.46
CA ILE A 115 -12.20 -6.63 10.92
C ILE A 115 -12.66 -5.70 12.06
N GLN A 116 -13.19 -6.27 13.14
CA GLN A 116 -13.62 -5.49 14.30
C GLN A 116 -12.46 -4.71 14.94
N LYS A 117 -11.29 -5.37 15.09
CA LYS A 117 -10.10 -4.72 15.67
C LYS A 117 -9.56 -3.62 14.78
N ALA A 118 -9.52 -3.83 13.46
CA ALA A 118 -9.13 -2.81 12.49
C ALA A 118 -10.05 -1.58 12.55
N ALA A 119 -11.37 -1.79 12.66
CA ALA A 119 -12.34 -0.72 12.82
C ALA A 119 -12.17 0.03 14.15
N GLU A 120 -11.97 -0.70 15.27
CA GLU A 120 -11.71 -0.12 16.60
C GLU A 120 -10.52 0.84 16.59
N VAL A 121 -9.40 0.42 15.98
CA VAL A 121 -8.20 1.26 15.89
C VAL A 121 -8.27 2.29 14.77
N LYS A 122 -9.36 2.29 14.00
CA LYS A 122 -9.63 3.19 12.86
C LYS A 122 -8.59 3.04 11.74
N ALA A 123 -8.21 1.83 11.39
CA ALA A 123 -7.59 1.55 10.11
C ALA A 123 -8.54 1.94 8.96
N ASP A 124 -8.03 2.07 7.74
CA ASP A 124 -8.82 2.52 6.59
C ASP A 124 -9.20 1.38 5.64
N GLY A 125 -8.58 0.22 5.80
CA GLY A 125 -8.89 -0.94 4.98
C GLY A 125 -7.71 -1.91 4.85
N PHE A 126 -7.84 -2.80 3.85
CA PHE A 126 -6.93 -3.92 3.65
C PHE A 126 -6.47 -4.03 2.21
N ILE A 127 -5.24 -4.52 2.04
CA ILE A 127 -4.68 -5.00 0.78
C ILE A 127 -4.22 -6.43 1.03
N LEU A 128 -4.95 -7.42 0.51
CA LEU A 128 -4.69 -8.84 0.70
C LEU A 128 -4.55 -9.51 -0.68
N PRO A 129 -3.32 -9.58 -1.25
CA PRO A 129 -3.10 -10.00 -2.63
C PRO A 129 -3.51 -11.44 -2.94
N ASP A 130 -3.51 -12.30 -1.93
CA ASP A 130 -3.84 -13.72 -2.01
C ASP A 130 -5.29 -14.04 -1.61
N TRP A 131 -6.14 -13.02 -1.34
CA TRP A 131 -7.55 -13.24 -1.05
C TRP A 131 -8.37 -13.29 -2.34
N PRO A 132 -8.96 -14.46 -2.69
CA PRO A 132 -9.75 -14.57 -3.91
C PRO A 132 -10.95 -13.62 -3.92
N LEU A 133 -11.23 -13.03 -5.09
CA LEU A 133 -12.34 -12.10 -5.26
C LEU A 133 -13.67 -12.73 -4.80
N GLU A 134 -13.89 -13.99 -5.17
CA GLU A 134 -15.12 -14.74 -4.89
C GLU A 134 -15.37 -14.90 -3.38
N GLU A 135 -14.32 -15.11 -2.60
CA GLU A 135 -14.40 -15.23 -1.15
C GLU A 135 -14.54 -13.85 -0.48
N SER A 136 -13.82 -12.85 -1.02
CA SER A 136 -13.82 -11.49 -0.46
C SER A 136 -15.16 -10.77 -0.59
N ILE A 137 -15.96 -11.10 -1.62
CA ILE A 137 -17.28 -10.50 -1.86
C ILE A 137 -18.22 -10.69 -0.66
N GLU A 138 -18.14 -11.81 0.03
CA GLU A 138 -18.99 -12.11 1.20
C GLU A 138 -18.75 -11.12 2.36
N TYR A 139 -17.58 -10.52 2.42
CA TYR A 139 -17.18 -9.58 3.49
C TYR A 139 -17.37 -8.11 3.14
N ILE A 140 -17.67 -7.76 1.87
CA ILE A 140 -17.74 -6.36 1.42
C ILE A 140 -18.74 -5.54 2.23
N ASP A 141 -19.92 -6.09 2.53
CA ASP A 141 -20.94 -5.37 3.31
C ASP A 141 -20.55 -5.22 4.78
N LEU A 142 -19.81 -6.19 5.33
CA LEU A 142 -19.28 -6.09 6.68
C LEU A 142 -18.19 -5.01 6.76
N LEU A 143 -17.30 -4.98 5.78
CA LEU A 143 -16.25 -3.96 5.68
C LEU A 143 -16.84 -2.55 5.54
N LYS A 144 -17.82 -2.37 4.64
CA LYS A 144 -18.52 -1.08 4.46
C LYS A 144 -19.17 -0.58 5.74
N ARG A 145 -19.84 -1.46 6.49
CA ARG A 145 -20.47 -1.10 7.78
C ARG A 145 -19.47 -0.69 8.84
N ASN A 146 -18.21 -1.12 8.72
CA ASN A 146 -17.11 -0.79 9.62
C ASN A 146 -16.21 0.34 9.09
N ASP A 147 -16.62 1.04 8.06
CA ASP A 147 -15.85 2.13 7.41
C ASP A 147 -14.46 1.67 6.90
N LEU A 148 -14.35 0.44 6.44
CA LEU A 148 -13.14 -0.18 5.92
C LEU A 148 -13.27 -0.42 4.41
N ASP A 149 -12.17 -0.24 3.69
CA ASP A 149 -12.05 -0.58 2.27
C ASP A 149 -11.28 -1.90 2.07
N LEU A 150 -11.66 -2.65 1.05
CA LEU A 150 -10.84 -3.73 0.52
C LEU A 150 -10.31 -3.31 -0.85
N ILE A 151 -9.00 -3.23 -0.95
CA ILE A 151 -8.32 -2.83 -2.17
C ILE A 151 -7.94 -4.07 -2.97
N HIS A 152 -8.56 -4.23 -4.13
CA HIS A 152 -8.27 -5.34 -5.02
C HIS A 152 -7.13 -5.00 -5.99
N LEU A 153 -6.40 -6.06 -6.39
CA LEU A 153 -5.26 -5.94 -7.27
C LEU A 153 -5.60 -6.35 -8.70
N ILE A 154 -5.02 -5.62 -9.65
CA ILE A 154 -4.99 -6.00 -11.07
C ILE A 154 -3.57 -5.99 -11.58
N ALA A 155 -3.27 -6.87 -12.53
CA ALA A 155 -1.99 -7.00 -13.20
C ALA A 155 -2.18 -7.12 -14.72
N PRO A 156 -1.14 -6.96 -15.54
CA PRO A 156 -1.26 -7.05 -17.00
C PRO A 156 -1.86 -8.37 -17.52
N ASN A 157 -1.70 -9.47 -16.78
CA ASN A 157 -2.27 -10.77 -17.09
C ASN A 157 -3.69 -10.98 -16.52
N THR A 158 -4.28 -9.99 -15.85
CA THR A 158 -5.66 -10.08 -15.34
C THR A 158 -6.64 -10.03 -16.51
N PRO A 159 -7.54 -11.03 -16.66
CA PRO A 159 -8.54 -11.05 -17.74
C PRO A 159 -9.46 -9.81 -17.70
N LYS A 160 -9.86 -9.30 -18.86
CA LYS A 160 -10.69 -8.08 -18.96
C LYS A 160 -12.02 -8.17 -18.19
N ASN A 161 -12.66 -9.33 -18.21
CA ASN A 161 -13.89 -9.56 -17.44
C ASN A 161 -13.62 -9.48 -15.93
N ARG A 162 -12.46 -9.98 -15.48
CA ARG A 162 -12.05 -9.89 -14.07
C ARG A 162 -11.73 -8.44 -13.65
N ILE A 163 -11.06 -7.67 -14.51
CA ILE A 163 -10.82 -6.24 -14.27
C ILE A 163 -12.16 -5.51 -14.08
N LYS A 164 -13.15 -5.80 -14.94
CA LYS A 164 -14.48 -5.20 -14.82
C LYS A 164 -15.18 -5.61 -13.51
N GLN A 165 -15.12 -6.89 -13.13
CA GLN A 165 -15.70 -7.35 -11.85
C GLN A 165 -15.07 -6.65 -10.65
N ILE A 166 -13.74 -6.50 -10.64
CA ILE A 166 -13.00 -5.78 -9.61
C ILE A 166 -13.43 -4.31 -9.57
N ASP A 167 -13.51 -3.65 -10.72
CA ASP A 167 -13.93 -2.25 -10.78
C ASP A 167 -15.38 -2.06 -10.28
N ASP A 168 -16.29 -2.98 -10.63
CA ASP A 168 -17.69 -2.89 -10.21
C ASP A 168 -17.89 -3.01 -8.69
N ILE A 169 -17.01 -3.72 -7.97
CA ILE A 169 -17.09 -3.89 -6.51
C ILE A 169 -16.17 -2.98 -5.71
N SER A 170 -15.20 -2.35 -6.37
CA SER A 170 -14.26 -1.41 -5.73
C SER A 170 -15.00 -0.21 -5.14
N SER A 171 -14.43 0.37 -4.10
CA SER A 171 -15.05 1.49 -3.37
C SER A 171 -14.19 2.75 -3.32
N SER A 172 -12.87 2.62 -3.45
CA SER A 172 -11.94 3.76 -3.38
C SER A 172 -10.96 3.79 -4.57
N PHE A 173 -10.01 2.88 -4.62
CA PHE A 173 -9.09 2.75 -5.74
C PHE A 173 -8.78 1.28 -6.05
N ILE A 174 -8.17 1.03 -7.19
CA ILE A 174 -7.68 -0.29 -7.61
C ILE A 174 -6.15 -0.26 -7.58
N TYR A 175 -5.56 -1.27 -6.94
CA TYR A 175 -4.12 -1.46 -6.92
C TYR A 175 -3.65 -2.06 -8.24
N CYS A 176 -2.85 -1.33 -9.00
CA CYS A 176 -2.28 -1.82 -10.26
C CYS A 176 -0.85 -2.30 -10.04
N VAL A 177 -0.63 -3.61 -10.17
CA VAL A 177 0.71 -4.20 -10.23
C VAL A 177 1.27 -3.96 -11.63
N ALA A 178 2.15 -2.96 -11.78
CA ALA A 178 2.84 -2.77 -13.04
C ALA A 178 4.03 -3.73 -13.11
N TYR A 179 3.89 -4.77 -13.93
CA TYR A 179 4.98 -5.70 -14.18
C TYR A 179 6.02 -5.02 -15.10
N THR A 180 6.99 -4.37 -14.49
CA THR A 180 8.22 -4.04 -15.21
C THR A 180 9.09 -5.28 -15.13
N GLY A 181 9.27 -5.98 -16.26
CA GLY A 181 9.99 -7.25 -16.34
C GLY A 181 11.28 -7.25 -15.54
N VAL A 182 11.60 -8.44 -15.01
CA VAL A 182 12.83 -8.75 -14.31
C VAL A 182 14.01 -8.22 -15.13
N THR A 183 14.59 -7.12 -14.72
CA THR A 183 16.04 -6.80 -14.83
C THR A 183 16.26 -5.31 -14.69
N GLY A 184 16.93 -4.95 -13.64
CA GLY A 184 17.29 -3.64 -13.16
C GLY A 184 18.28 -2.83 -13.98
N LEU A 185 18.03 -2.50 -15.22
CA LEU A 185 18.95 -1.60 -15.95
C LEU A 185 18.28 -0.49 -16.77
N ASN A 186 16.96 -0.50 -16.98
CA ASN A 186 16.29 0.62 -17.67
C ASN A 186 15.02 1.03 -16.91
N SER A 187 14.96 2.26 -16.45
CA SER A 187 13.81 2.92 -15.82
C SER A 187 12.67 3.25 -16.81
N GLN A 188 12.71 2.74 -18.03
CA GLN A 188 11.68 3.02 -19.03
C GLN A 188 10.54 2.03 -18.94
N ILE A 189 9.32 2.57 -18.75
CA ILE A 189 8.09 1.81 -18.87
C ILE A 189 7.98 1.25 -20.29
N THR A 190 7.83 -0.08 -20.43
CA THR A 190 7.69 -0.73 -21.74
C THR A 190 6.41 -0.26 -22.45
N ASP A 191 6.38 -0.35 -23.77
CA ASP A 191 5.20 0.03 -24.55
C ASP A 191 3.98 -0.85 -24.21
N GLU A 192 4.20 -2.11 -23.86
CA GLU A 192 3.14 -3.01 -23.36
C GLU A 192 2.55 -2.49 -22.04
N THR A 193 3.40 -2.07 -21.10
CA THR A 193 2.96 -1.48 -19.83
C THR A 193 2.19 -0.17 -20.08
N LYS A 194 2.67 0.70 -20.98
CA LYS A 194 1.96 1.94 -21.36
C LYS A 194 0.59 1.65 -21.96
N ALA A 195 0.51 0.67 -22.86
CA ALA A 195 -0.76 0.27 -23.47
C ALA A 195 -1.74 -0.26 -22.43
N PHE A 196 -1.27 -1.08 -21.49
CA PHE A 196 -2.08 -1.59 -20.38
C PHE A 196 -2.60 -0.44 -19.48
N LEU A 197 -1.71 0.44 -19.01
CA LEU A 197 -2.09 1.57 -18.16
C LEU A 197 -3.04 2.56 -18.88
N SER A 198 -2.83 2.79 -20.19
CA SER A 198 -3.74 3.59 -21.01
C SER A 198 -5.12 2.95 -21.12
N HIS A 199 -5.17 1.62 -21.27
CA HIS A 199 -6.42 0.87 -21.28
C HIS A 199 -7.16 1.01 -19.94
N LEU A 200 -6.47 0.88 -18.81
CA LEU A 200 -7.07 1.07 -17.49
C LEU A 200 -7.62 2.49 -17.33
N LYS A 201 -6.83 3.51 -17.67
CA LYS A 201 -7.24 4.92 -17.59
C LYS A 201 -8.52 5.24 -18.36
N SER A 202 -8.73 4.55 -19.49
CA SER A 202 -9.90 4.79 -20.36
C SER A 202 -11.13 3.99 -19.97
N ASN A 203 -10.99 2.91 -19.18
CA ASN A 203 -12.07 1.94 -18.98
C ASN A 203 -12.48 1.75 -17.51
N LEU A 204 -11.64 2.10 -16.55
CA LEU A 204 -11.99 2.01 -15.14
C LEU A 204 -12.85 3.20 -14.69
N LYS A 205 -13.83 2.92 -13.83
CA LYS A 205 -14.66 3.92 -13.13
C LYS A 205 -13.91 4.48 -11.92
N HIS A 206 -13.15 3.63 -11.24
CA HIS A 206 -12.39 4.00 -10.05
C HIS A 206 -10.97 4.44 -10.41
N PRO A 207 -10.36 5.33 -9.61
CA PRO A 207 -8.95 5.66 -9.75
C PRO A 207 -8.10 4.39 -9.56
N PHE A 208 -6.93 4.35 -10.16
CA PHE A 208 -5.97 3.29 -9.89
C PHE A 208 -4.62 3.86 -9.50
N ILE A 209 -3.93 3.15 -8.61
CA ILE A 209 -2.63 3.52 -8.07
C ILE A 209 -1.65 2.41 -8.40
N VAL A 210 -0.48 2.79 -8.95
CA VAL A 210 0.52 1.82 -9.39
C VAL A 210 1.47 1.50 -8.25
N GLY A 211 1.50 0.23 -7.84
CA GLY A 211 2.53 -0.34 -7.01
C GLY A 211 3.50 -1.18 -7.84
N PHE A 212 4.71 -1.36 -7.35
CA PHE A 212 5.86 -2.01 -7.98
C PHE A 212 6.60 -1.15 -9.03
N GLY A 213 7.92 -1.20 -8.94
CA GLY A 213 8.82 -0.61 -9.93
C GLY A 213 9.16 0.87 -9.72
N VAL A 214 8.51 1.58 -8.82
CA VAL A 214 8.77 3.01 -8.57
C VAL A 214 9.97 3.17 -7.64
N LYS A 215 11.03 3.83 -8.12
CA LYS A 215 12.30 4.03 -7.40
C LYS A 215 12.76 5.49 -7.42
N THR A 216 12.36 6.25 -8.42
CA THR A 216 12.88 7.59 -8.75
C THR A 216 11.74 8.57 -9.05
N HIS A 217 12.08 9.86 -9.09
CA HIS A 217 11.16 10.90 -9.57
C HIS A 217 10.71 10.67 -11.02
N GLU A 218 11.60 10.17 -11.87
CA GLU A 218 11.25 9.85 -13.24
C GLU A 218 10.21 8.74 -13.32
N ASP A 219 10.34 7.69 -12.51
CA ASP A 219 9.32 6.65 -12.42
C ASP A 219 7.98 7.23 -11.94
N PHE A 220 8.00 8.08 -10.89
CA PHE A 220 6.82 8.78 -10.40
C PHE A 220 6.12 9.54 -11.53
N LYS A 221 6.86 10.36 -12.27
CA LYS A 221 6.31 11.14 -13.40
C LYS A 221 5.76 10.24 -14.51
N ASN A 222 6.50 9.20 -14.87
CA ASN A 222 6.12 8.30 -15.95
C ASN A 222 4.82 7.54 -15.65
N PHE A 223 4.69 6.97 -14.44
CA PHE A 223 3.46 6.26 -14.05
C PHE A 223 2.28 7.19 -13.85
N THR A 224 2.49 8.38 -13.29
CA THR A 224 1.41 9.32 -13.00
C THR A 224 0.84 10.05 -14.22
N GLN A 225 1.43 9.88 -15.41
CA GLN A 225 0.79 10.25 -16.68
C GLN A 225 -0.48 9.43 -16.93
N PHE A 226 -0.51 8.20 -16.43
CA PHE A 226 -1.62 7.26 -16.62
C PHE A 226 -2.44 7.11 -15.34
N ALA A 227 -1.78 6.89 -14.20
CA ALA A 227 -2.37 6.56 -12.91
C ALA A 227 -2.68 7.80 -12.05
N ASN A 228 -3.51 7.60 -11.02
CA ASN A 228 -3.83 8.63 -10.03
C ASN A 228 -2.75 8.79 -8.96
N GLY A 229 -1.84 7.83 -8.86
CA GLY A 229 -0.71 7.87 -7.93
C GLY A 229 0.18 6.66 -8.04
N VAL A 230 1.16 6.59 -7.15
CA VAL A 230 2.09 5.48 -7.03
C VAL A 230 2.31 5.07 -5.58
N ILE A 231 2.76 3.82 -5.41
CA ILE A 231 3.17 3.23 -4.14
C ILE A 231 4.65 2.85 -4.23
N VAL A 232 5.44 3.25 -3.25
CA VAL A 232 6.86 2.93 -3.18
C VAL A 232 7.10 2.02 -1.98
N GLY A 233 7.52 0.79 -2.23
CA GLY A 233 7.81 -0.20 -1.20
C GLY A 233 9.30 -0.55 -1.15
N THR A 234 9.75 -1.44 -2.02
CA THR A 234 11.10 -2.03 -2.05
C THR A 234 12.21 -0.99 -1.86
N ARG A 235 12.15 0.12 -2.59
CA ARG A 235 13.18 1.15 -2.51
C ARG A 235 13.20 1.84 -1.14
N PHE A 236 12.05 2.08 -0.54
CA PHE A 236 11.96 2.66 0.80
C PHE A 236 12.51 1.71 1.87
N ILE A 237 12.18 0.43 1.81
CA ILE A 237 12.73 -0.60 2.72
C ILE A 237 14.26 -0.64 2.64
N GLN A 238 14.85 -0.59 1.43
CA GLN A 238 16.31 -0.51 1.25
C GLN A 238 16.92 0.75 1.89
N VAL A 239 16.25 1.89 1.80
CA VAL A 239 16.68 3.13 2.44
C VAL A 239 16.67 2.98 3.96
N LEU A 240 15.62 2.42 4.54
CA LEU A 240 15.52 2.19 5.98
C LEU A 240 16.61 1.24 6.50
N GLU A 241 16.84 0.13 5.77
CA GLU A 241 17.83 -0.89 6.15
C GLU A 241 19.24 -0.31 6.28
N ASN A 242 19.59 0.64 5.40
CA ASN A 242 20.91 1.25 5.36
C ASN A 242 21.02 2.57 6.16
N THR A 243 20.00 2.92 6.95
CA THR A 243 19.96 4.20 7.67
C THR A 243 20.00 3.99 9.19
N PRO A 244 21.06 4.48 9.87
CA PRO A 244 21.11 4.49 11.34
C PRO A 244 19.92 5.24 11.94
N LYS A 245 19.47 4.81 13.13
CA LYS A 245 18.26 5.30 13.80
C LYS A 245 18.25 6.82 13.93
N GLU A 246 19.36 7.42 14.33
CA GLU A 246 19.52 8.86 14.56
C GLU A 246 19.47 9.73 13.28
N LYS A 247 19.67 9.14 12.11
CA LYS A 247 19.59 9.82 10.81
C LYS A 247 18.28 9.58 10.06
N ARG A 248 17.43 8.71 10.60
CA ARG A 248 16.29 8.14 9.88
C ARG A 248 15.29 9.21 9.43
N THR A 249 14.89 10.13 10.32
CA THR A 249 13.93 11.20 9.98
C THR A 249 14.43 12.06 8.81
N GLY A 250 15.67 12.52 8.85
CA GLY A 250 16.25 13.32 7.76
C GLY A 250 16.38 12.54 6.46
N THR A 251 16.76 11.25 6.54
CA THR A 251 16.86 10.38 5.37
C THR A 251 15.49 10.13 4.74
N ILE A 252 14.44 9.93 5.54
CA ILE A 252 13.06 9.77 5.07
C ILE A 252 12.61 11.03 4.33
N SER A 253 12.80 12.22 4.94
CA SER A 253 12.42 13.48 4.31
C SER A 253 13.10 13.67 2.95
N ASN A 254 14.43 13.48 2.90
CA ASN A 254 15.19 13.57 1.65
C ASN A 254 14.71 12.57 0.59
N PHE A 255 14.39 11.34 1.03
CA PHE A 255 13.88 10.32 0.12
C PHE A 255 12.53 10.73 -0.48
N ILE A 256 11.57 11.18 0.33
CA ILE A 256 10.25 11.61 -0.17
C ILE A 256 10.39 12.80 -1.12
N GLN A 257 11.23 13.78 -0.80
CA GLN A 257 11.53 14.88 -1.70
C GLN A 257 12.14 14.40 -3.02
N SER A 258 13.06 13.42 -2.98
CA SER A 258 13.67 12.86 -4.19
C SER A 258 12.68 12.09 -5.09
N ILE A 259 11.56 11.62 -4.56
CA ILE A 259 10.50 10.99 -5.35
C ILE A 259 9.54 12.03 -5.92
N ARG A 260 9.19 13.05 -5.14
CA ARG A 260 8.25 14.09 -5.58
C ARG A 260 8.88 15.11 -6.56
N GLY A 261 10.16 15.43 -6.39
CA GLY A 261 10.93 16.41 -7.18
C GLY A 261 10.92 17.77 -6.55
#